data_03b9b6ac9754c6cdd73c67732139bcfb
#
_entry.id   03b9b6ac9754c6cdd73c67732139bcfb
#
_cell.length_a   1.000
_cell.length_b   1.000
_cell.length_c   1.000
_cell.angle_alpha   90.00
_cell.angle_beta   90.00
_cell.angle_gamma   90.00
#
_symmetry.space_group_name_H-M   'P 1'
#
loop_
_entity.id
_entity.type
_entity.pdbx_description
1 polymer ?
#
loop_
_entity_poly.entity_id
_entity_poly.type
_entity_poly.pdbx_seq_one_letter_code
_entity_poly.pdbx_strand_id
1 'polypeptide(L)'
;MTYMSKPFIQSNVPTHRTMYFKDILITDILNKTAFYTTFQPGMNVVTSSENHVGKSSILKSLYYALGAEVRFDDRWDKNVKLIVVTFAVDGEEYRVARYLKKYAVFKSIGKRLKLILLTSSITKELAPCLEKIFDFSVYLMEKKQGQGNDSKIIQAPPAFTFMPYFIDQDKGWSELYGSFQNVEQFTKPERAKTVYYHLGLYTRSRMKLQMKKDKLTNELKKLDKRKEDSLVIIKALSQKANYLLPVDTIEELKQQMKIPKEEIEEMVQKIGTIRNNIQKLQTSLQEHKYQLELIKKYQKAHLLENNDKNMQN
;
A
#
# COMPACT_ATOMS: atom_id res chain seq x y z
N MET A 1 45.29 14.46 -0.30
CA MET A 1 44.25 13.51 -0.75
C MET A 1 42.91 14.04 -0.23
N THR A 2 42.16 14.70 -1.11
CA THR A 2 40.94 15.42 -0.76
C THR A 2 39.74 14.51 -1.06
N TYR A 3 39.08 14.01 -0.02
CA TYR A 3 37.83 13.28 -0.16
C TYR A 3 36.70 14.28 -0.43
N MET A 4 36.28 14.38 -1.67
CA MET A 4 35.03 15.03 -2.05
C MET A 4 33.89 14.08 -1.71
N SER A 5 33.22 14.29 -0.59
CA SER A 5 31.92 13.71 -0.31
C SER A 5 30.87 14.46 -1.13
N LYS A 6 30.35 13.81 -2.17
CA LYS A 6 29.14 14.28 -2.86
C LYS A 6 27.97 14.22 -1.88
N PRO A 7 27.20 15.28 -1.70
CA PRO A 7 25.98 15.20 -0.90
C PRO A 7 24.91 14.45 -1.70
N PHE A 8 24.67 13.20 -1.32
CA PHE A 8 23.55 12.40 -1.80
C PHE A 8 22.30 12.79 -1.00
N ILE A 9 21.80 14.00 -1.19
CA ILE A 9 20.48 14.40 -0.73
C ILE A 9 19.65 14.69 -1.97
N GLN A 10 19.22 13.66 -2.66
CA GLN A 10 17.99 13.77 -3.41
C GLN A 10 16.86 13.70 -2.37
N SER A 11 16.28 14.86 -2.11
CA SER A 11 15.07 15.02 -1.31
C SER A 11 13.93 14.25 -2.00
N ASN A 12 13.77 12.98 -1.68
CA ASN A 12 12.54 12.23 -2.00
C ASN A 12 11.43 12.62 -1.00
N VAL A 13 11.21 13.91 -0.84
CA VAL A 13 9.94 14.40 -0.32
C VAL A 13 8.92 14.06 -1.39
N PRO A 14 7.81 13.36 -1.08
CA PRO A 14 6.75 13.15 -2.03
C PRO A 14 6.39 14.51 -2.62
N THR A 15 6.57 14.68 -3.92
CA THR A 15 6.11 15.87 -4.61
C THR A 15 4.60 15.84 -4.45
N HIS A 16 4.06 16.75 -3.64
CA HIS A 16 2.63 16.87 -3.44
C HIS A 16 2.00 17.23 -4.78
N ARG A 17 1.39 16.26 -5.43
CA ARG A 17 0.65 16.50 -6.66
C ARG A 17 -0.62 17.26 -6.34
N THR A 18 -0.87 18.32 -7.09
CA THR A 18 -2.11 19.08 -6.97
C THR A 18 -3.22 18.34 -7.70
N MET A 19 -4.26 17.94 -6.97
CA MET A 19 -5.42 17.26 -7.54
C MET A 19 -6.70 18.03 -7.20
N TYR A 20 -7.60 18.12 -8.18
CA TYR A 20 -8.96 18.59 -7.95
C TYR A 20 -9.96 17.89 -8.90
N PHE A 21 -11.17 17.68 -8.43
CA PHE A 21 -12.27 17.19 -9.25
C PHE A 21 -12.81 18.31 -10.14
N LYS A 22 -13.15 18.00 -11.40
CA LYS A 22 -13.71 18.94 -12.37
C LYS A 22 -15.19 18.74 -12.55
N ASP A 23 -15.63 17.52 -12.74
CA ASP A 23 -17.03 17.18 -12.91
C ASP A 23 -17.32 15.74 -12.50
N ILE A 24 -18.61 15.50 -12.30
CA ILE A 24 -19.17 14.16 -12.10
C ILE A 24 -20.46 14.03 -12.91
N LEU A 25 -20.55 12.90 -13.62
CA LEU A 25 -21.78 12.43 -14.25
C LEU A 25 -22.18 11.10 -13.59
N ILE A 26 -23.42 11.05 -13.11
CA ILE A 26 -24.03 9.85 -12.55
C ILE A 26 -25.26 9.53 -13.38
N THR A 27 -25.29 8.40 -14.05
CA THR A 27 -26.45 7.96 -14.82
C THR A 27 -27.06 6.73 -14.16
N ASP A 28 -28.37 6.77 -13.98
CA ASP A 28 -29.16 5.62 -13.56
C ASP A 28 -29.71 4.94 -14.81
N ILE A 29 -29.15 3.77 -15.12
CA ILE A 29 -29.47 3.04 -16.34
C ILE A 29 -30.89 2.47 -16.28
N LEU A 30 -31.35 2.09 -15.09
CA LEU A 30 -32.68 1.51 -14.89
C LEU A 30 -33.78 2.58 -15.06
N ASN A 31 -33.61 3.71 -14.37
CA ASN A 31 -34.59 4.80 -14.37
C ASN A 31 -34.39 5.79 -15.52
N LYS A 32 -33.37 5.59 -16.38
CA LYS A 32 -33.01 6.47 -17.51
C LYS A 32 -32.86 7.94 -17.11
N THR A 33 -32.29 8.19 -15.94
CA THR A 33 -32.04 9.53 -15.40
C THR A 33 -30.54 9.78 -15.31
N ALA A 34 -30.15 11.06 -15.35
CA ALA A 34 -28.77 11.46 -15.18
C ALA A 34 -28.65 12.70 -14.30
N PHE A 35 -27.59 12.75 -13.54
CA PHE A 35 -27.17 13.91 -12.76
C PHE A 35 -25.76 14.32 -13.20
N TYR A 36 -25.58 15.60 -13.48
CA TYR A 36 -24.28 16.17 -13.83
C TYR A 36 -24.03 17.42 -13.00
N THR A 37 -22.82 17.56 -12.49
CA THR A 37 -22.36 18.79 -11.85
C THR A 37 -20.86 18.99 -12.03
N THR A 38 -20.43 20.24 -11.94
CA THR A 38 -19.03 20.67 -12.05
C THR A 38 -18.50 21.18 -10.73
N PHE A 39 -17.20 21.10 -10.55
CA PHE A 39 -16.49 21.63 -9.40
C PHE A 39 -15.46 22.65 -9.87
N GLN A 40 -15.25 23.69 -9.06
CA GLN A 40 -14.24 24.71 -9.29
C GLN A 40 -12.99 24.38 -8.44
N PRO A 41 -11.79 24.80 -8.87
CA PRO A 41 -10.63 24.76 -7.98
C PRO A 41 -10.91 25.54 -6.68
N GLY A 42 -10.53 24.96 -5.54
CA GLY A 42 -10.78 25.54 -4.22
C GLY A 42 -12.04 25.01 -3.55
N MET A 43 -12.74 25.89 -2.81
CA MET A 43 -13.90 25.50 -2.01
C MET A 43 -15.14 25.31 -2.88
N ASN A 44 -15.82 24.18 -2.70
CA ASN A 44 -17.12 23.87 -3.31
C ASN A 44 -18.11 23.51 -2.21
N VAL A 45 -19.32 24.02 -2.29
CA VAL A 45 -20.40 23.74 -1.32
C VAL A 45 -21.54 23.06 -2.04
N VAL A 46 -21.91 21.86 -1.59
CA VAL A 46 -23.06 21.11 -2.10
C VAL A 46 -24.21 21.28 -1.10
N THR A 47 -25.22 22.06 -1.46
CA THR A 47 -26.35 22.34 -0.62
C THR A 47 -27.68 21.88 -1.23
N SER A 48 -28.69 21.78 -0.44
CA SER A 48 -30.06 21.51 -0.85
C SER A 48 -31.02 21.97 0.23
N SER A 49 -32.22 22.40 -0.15
CA SER A 49 -33.30 22.76 0.75
C SER A 49 -33.82 21.58 1.56
N GLU A 50 -33.66 20.36 1.07
CA GLU A 50 -34.16 19.14 1.70
C GLU A 50 -33.07 18.23 2.17
N ASN A 51 -33.36 17.40 3.18
CA ASN A 51 -32.49 16.32 3.63
C ASN A 51 -32.73 15.08 2.76
N HIS A 52 -31.75 14.17 2.75
CA HIS A 52 -31.81 12.88 2.05
C HIS A 52 -31.95 12.93 0.52
N VAL A 53 -31.58 14.03 -0.12
CA VAL A 53 -31.64 14.21 -1.58
C VAL A 53 -30.35 13.78 -2.31
N GLY A 54 -29.44 13.10 -1.63
CA GLY A 54 -28.26 12.51 -2.28
C GLY A 54 -26.99 13.35 -2.23
N LYS A 55 -26.90 14.45 -1.45
CA LYS A 55 -25.66 15.26 -1.31
C LYS A 55 -24.44 14.42 -0.98
N SER A 56 -24.53 13.60 0.06
CA SER A 56 -23.43 12.70 0.46
C SER A 56 -23.15 11.63 -0.60
N SER A 57 -24.16 11.18 -1.34
CA SER A 57 -23.99 10.19 -2.41
C SER A 57 -23.20 10.75 -3.58
N ILE A 58 -23.33 12.03 -3.90
CA ILE A 58 -22.50 12.70 -4.92
C ILE A 58 -21.02 12.65 -4.52
N LEU A 59 -20.70 13.08 -3.29
CA LEU A 59 -19.32 13.09 -2.80
C LEU A 59 -18.76 11.67 -2.67
N LYS A 60 -19.53 10.73 -2.16
CA LYS A 60 -19.17 9.31 -2.08
C LYS A 60 -18.88 8.73 -3.49
N SER A 61 -19.66 9.15 -4.50
CA SER A 61 -19.51 8.68 -5.87
C SER A 61 -18.20 9.11 -6.53
N LEU A 62 -17.61 10.26 -6.16
CA LEU A 62 -16.31 10.70 -6.62
C LEU A 62 -15.22 9.64 -6.31
N TYR A 63 -15.15 9.23 -5.06
CA TYR A 63 -14.16 8.26 -4.60
C TYR A 63 -14.50 6.83 -5.05
N TYR A 64 -15.79 6.51 -5.09
CA TYR A 64 -16.27 5.22 -5.57
C TYR A 64 -15.86 4.97 -7.03
N ALA A 65 -16.00 5.96 -7.90
CA ALA A 65 -15.56 5.86 -9.29
C ALA A 65 -14.06 5.56 -9.41
N LEU A 66 -13.24 6.07 -8.50
CA LEU A 66 -11.80 5.85 -8.43
C LEU A 66 -11.41 4.51 -7.76
N GLY A 67 -12.37 3.64 -7.49
CA GLY A 67 -12.12 2.30 -6.92
C GLY A 67 -12.01 2.26 -5.40
N ALA A 68 -12.27 3.36 -4.70
CA ALA A 68 -12.38 3.37 -3.26
C ALA A 68 -13.80 2.95 -2.84
N GLU A 69 -13.94 1.82 -2.17
CA GLU A 69 -15.25 1.35 -1.73
C GLU A 69 -15.76 2.20 -0.57
N VAL A 70 -16.94 2.76 -0.75
CA VAL A 70 -17.65 3.62 0.22
C VAL A 70 -18.98 3.00 0.60
N ARG A 71 -19.53 3.44 1.74
CA ARG A 71 -20.84 3.01 2.21
C ARG A 71 -21.90 3.99 1.69
N PHE A 72 -22.81 3.50 0.85
CA PHE A 72 -23.97 4.26 0.41
C PHE A 72 -25.19 3.99 1.31
N ASP A 73 -26.17 4.86 1.26
CA ASP A 73 -27.50 4.65 1.83
C ASP A 73 -28.20 3.50 1.08
N ASP A 74 -29.05 2.75 1.77
CA ASP A 74 -29.74 1.58 1.19
C ASP A 74 -30.60 1.90 -0.03
N ARG A 75 -31.06 3.16 -0.14
CA ARG A 75 -31.82 3.66 -1.29
C ARG A 75 -30.94 3.92 -2.52
N TRP A 76 -29.62 3.92 -2.36
CA TRP A 76 -28.67 4.15 -3.44
C TRP A 76 -28.17 2.83 -4.01
N ASP A 77 -28.85 2.35 -5.05
CA ASP A 77 -28.35 1.14 -5.75
C ASP A 77 -27.22 1.48 -6.71
N LYS A 78 -26.00 1.19 -6.28
CA LYS A 78 -24.78 1.40 -7.06
C LYS A 78 -24.67 0.49 -8.30
N ASN A 79 -25.44 -0.61 -8.35
CA ASN A 79 -25.35 -1.58 -9.43
C ASN A 79 -26.03 -1.12 -10.72
N VAL A 80 -26.95 -0.18 -10.63
CA VAL A 80 -27.66 0.39 -11.80
C VAL A 80 -27.03 1.71 -12.25
N LYS A 81 -25.95 2.16 -11.61
CA LYS A 81 -25.37 3.47 -11.88
C LYS A 81 -24.03 3.36 -12.62
N LEU A 82 -23.93 4.09 -13.74
CA LEU A 82 -22.67 4.43 -14.36
C LEU A 82 -22.21 5.77 -13.79
N ILE A 83 -21.02 5.79 -13.22
CA ILE A 83 -20.43 7.00 -12.63
C ILE A 83 -19.18 7.35 -13.41
N VAL A 84 -19.13 8.59 -13.89
CA VAL A 84 -17.99 9.14 -14.62
C VAL A 84 -17.49 10.37 -13.87
N VAL A 85 -16.21 10.38 -13.56
CA VAL A 85 -15.55 11.46 -12.81
C VAL A 85 -14.39 12.00 -13.64
N THR A 86 -14.37 13.31 -13.87
CA THR A 86 -13.26 14.03 -14.46
C THR A 86 -12.48 14.75 -13.37
N PHE A 87 -11.17 14.64 -13.38
CA PHE A 87 -10.28 15.29 -12.43
C PHE A 87 -8.98 15.71 -13.10
N ALA A 88 -8.29 16.68 -12.50
CA ALA A 88 -6.97 17.10 -12.95
C ALA A 88 -5.93 16.75 -11.89
N VAL A 89 -4.74 16.38 -12.35
CA VAL A 89 -3.55 16.15 -11.53
C VAL A 89 -2.38 16.87 -12.18
N ASP A 90 -1.79 17.85 -11.50
CA ASP A 90 -0.69 18.69 -12.00
C ASP A 90 -0.99 19.30 -13.38
N GLY A 91 -2.24 19.70 -13.60
CA GLY A 91 -2.71 20.28 -14.87
C GLY A 91 -3.06 19.28 -15.96
N GLU A 92 -2.74 18.00 -15.80
CA GLU A 92 -3.17 16.95 -16.71
C GLU A 92 -4.59 16.45 -16.33
N GLU A 93 -5.46 16.32 -17.35
CA GLU A 93 -6.84 15.90 -17.13
C GLU A 93 -7.02 14.40 -17.37
N TYR A 94 -7.71 13.78 -16.44
CA TYR A 94 -8.08 12.36 -16.46
C TYR A 94 -9.58 12.19 -16.26
N ARG A 95 -10.10 11.10 -16.82
CA ARG A 95 -11.49 10.70 -16.63
C ARG A 95 -11.56 9.22 -16.25
N VAL A 96 -12.32 8.91 -15.23
CA VAL A 96 -12.57 7.53 -14.80
C VAL A 96 -14.06 7.26 -14.88
N ALA A 97 -14.43 6.19 -15.56
CA ALA A 97 -15.78 5.68 -15.60
C ALA A 97 -15.84 4.35 -14.86
N ARG A 98 -16.84 4.20 -13.99
CA ARG A 98 -17.13 2.96 -13.29
C ARG A 98 -18.58 2.52 -13.53
N TYR A 99 -18.71 1.27 -13.96
CA TYR A 99 -19.99 0.57 -13.99
C TYR A 99 -19.83 -0.83 -13.40
N LEU A 100 -20.57 -1.12 -12.34
CA LEU A 100 -20.41 -2.36 -11.57
C LEU A 100 -18.96 -2.53 -11.08
N LYS A 101 -18.30 -3.59 -11.55
CA LYS A 101 -16.89 -3.90 -11.26
C LYS A 101 -15.95 -3.52 -12.42
N LYS A 102 -16.45 -2.84 -13.47
CA LYS A 102 -15.65 -2.43 -14.63
C LYS A 102 -15.22 -0.98 -14.49
N TYR A 103 -13.97 -0.72 -14.82
CA TYR A 103 -13.34 0.60 -14.76
C TYR A 103 -12.73 0.92 -16.12
N ALA A 104 -12.94 2.12 -16.59
CA ALA A 104 -12.25 2.67 -17.74
C ALA A 104 -11.55 3.98 -17.34
N VAL A 105 -10.25 4.06 -17.57
CA VAL A 105 -9.44 5.25 -17.25
C VAL A 105 -8.99 5.88 -18.56
N PHE A 106 -9.23 7.17 -18.70
CA PHE A 106 -8.85 7.96 -19.87
C PHE A 106 -7.94 9.11 -19.45
N LYS A 107 -7.07 9.54 -20.37
CA LYS A 107 -6.31 10.79 -20.29
C LYS A 107 -6.78 11.71 -21.40
N SER A 108 -7.02 12.99 -21.09
CA SER A 108 -7.31 14.02 -22.08
C SER A 108 -6.03 14.43 -22.79
N ILE A 109 -6.03 14.42 -24.12
CA ILE A 109 -4.95 14.92 -24.97
C ILE A 109 -5.55 15.92 -25.93
N GLY A 110 -5.45 17.20 -25.61
CA GLY A 110 -6.19 18.26 -26.30
C GLY A 110 -7.70 18.01 -26.18
N LYS A 111 -8.39 17.92 -27.34
CA LYS A 111 -9.84 17.65 -27.39
C LYS A 111 -10.20 16.15 -27.41
N ARG A 112 -9.24 15.25 -27.36
CA ARG A 112 -9.47 13.80 -27.48
C ARG A 112 -9.24 13.10 -26.13
N LEU A 113 -10.02 12.04 -25.90
CA LEU A 113 -9.83 11.13 -24.79
C LEU A 113 -9.05 9.89 -25.28
N LYS A 114 -7.91 9.62 -24.66
CA LYS A 114 -7.14 8.39 -24.89
C LYS A 114 -7.45 7.41 -23.75
N LEU A 115 -7.94 6.23 -24.11
CA LEU A 115 -8.11 5.13 -23.15
C LEU A 115 -6.72 4.68 -22.67
N ILE A 116 -6.51 4.69 -21.35
CA ILE A 116 -5.28 4.20 -20.69
C ILE A 116 -5.48 2.80 -20.18
N LEU A 117 -6.65 2.53 -19.58
CA LEU A 117 -6.94 1.26 -18.90
C LEU A 117 -8.43 0.93 -19.04
N LEU A 118 -8.70 -0.34 -19.31
CA LEU A 118 -10.03 -0.96 -19.16
C LEU A 118 -9.85 -2.23 -18.33
N THR A 119 -10.48 -2.29 -17.15
CA THR A 119 -10.25 -3.40 -16.22
C THR A 119 -11.45 -3.69 -15.32
N SER A 120 -11.46 -4.86 -14.72
CA SER A 120 -12.32 -5.23 -13.59
C SER A 120 -11.52 -5.51 -12.31
N SER A 121 -10.21 -5.40 -12.35
CA SER A 121 -9.32 -5.69 -11.22
C SER A 121 -8.81 -4.43 -10.55
N ILE A 122 -9.29 -4.16 -9.34
CA ILE A 122 -8.84 -3.00 -8.56
C ILE A 122 -7.36 -3.13 -8.18
N THR A 123 -6.99 -4.24 -7.54
CA THR A 123 -5.66 -4.39 -6.93
C THR A 123 -4.55 -4.62 -7.95
N LYS A 124 -4.85 -5.39 -9.03
CA LYS A 124 -3.82 -5.78 -10.00
C LYS A 124 -3.58 -4.74 -11.08
N GLU A 125 -4.61 -3.95 -11.44
CA GLU A 125 -4.54 -3.08 -12.60
C GLU A 125 -4.94 -1.63 -12.31
N LEU A 126 -6.09 -1.39 -11.65
CA LEU A 126 -6.55 -0.03 -11.37
C LEU A 126 -5.63 0.68 -10.39
N ALA A 127 -5.28 0.05 -9.26
CA ALA A 127 -4.39 0.65 -8.26
C ALA A 127 -3.00 0.98 -8.83
N PRO A 128 -2.33 0.12 -9.62
CA PRO A 128 -1.09 0.48 -10.31
C PRO A 128 -1.23 1.61 -11.33
N CYS A 129 -2.38 1.70 -12.00
CA CYS A 129 -2.65 2.82 -12.91
C CYS A 129 -2.78 4.14 -12.14
N LEU A 130 -3.57 4.14 -11.08
CA LEU A 130 -3.76 5.31 -10.21
C LEU A 130 -2.48 5.68 -9.45
N GLU A 131 -1.64 4.70 -9.07
CA GLU A 131 -0.30 4.96 -8.52
C GLU A 131 0.51 5.88 -9.41
N LYS A 132 0.53 5.61 -10.71
CA LYS A 132 1.27 6.44 -11.68
C LYS A 132 0.67 7.85 -11.81
N ILE A 133 -0.66 7.97 -11.74
CA ILE A 133 -1.36 9.25 -11.86
C ILE A 133 -1.15 10.10 -10.61
N PHE A 134 -1.29 9.52 -9.43
CA PHE A 134 -1.22 10.25 -8.14
C PHE A 134 0.16 10.25 -7.50
N ASP A 135 1.11 9.49 -8.06
CA ASP A 135 2.43 9.19 -7.44
C ASP A 135 2.31 8.62 -6.01
N PHE A 136 1.25 7.87 -5.75
CA PHE A 136 0.98 7.25 -4.46
C PHE A 136 1.34 5.77 -4.49
N SER A 137 2.52 5.41 -3.99
CA SER A 137 3.08 4.06 -4.04
C SER A 137 3.21 3.47 -2.63
N VAL A 138 2.14 2.88 -2.14
CA VAL A 138 2.10 2.23 -0.83
C VAL A 138 1.79 0.75 -0.99
N TYR A 139 2.57 -0.10 -0.30
CA TYR A 139 2.38 -1.55 -0.26
C TYR A 139 2.11 -1.99 1.16
N LEU A 140 1.10 -2.81 1.33
CA LEU A 140 0.59 -3.26 2.62
C LEU A 140 0.57 -4.78 2.70
N MET A 141 0.77 -5.29 3.90
CA MET A 141 0.67 -6.71 4.20
C MET A 141 -0.77 -7.03 4.62
N GLU A 142 -1.44 -7.91 3.87
CA GLU A 142 -2.77 -8.39 4.23
C GLU A 142 -2.73 -9.19 5.53
N LYS A 143 -3.82 -9.12 6.29
CA LYS A 143 -4.02 -10.02 7.43
C LYS A 143 -4.01 -11.46 6.96
N LYS A 144 -3.41 -12.35 7.74
CA LYS A 144 -3.46 -13.79 7.46
C LYS A 144 -4.90 -14.28 7.50
N GLN A 145 -5.36 -14.90 6.44
CA GLN A 145 -6.62 -15.63 6.40
C GLN A 145 -6.32 -17.13 6.48
N GLY A 146 -6.68 -17.75 7.61
CA GLY A 146 -6.50 -19.20 7.83
C GLY A 146 -5.09 -19.61 8.30
N GLN A 147 -4.86 -20.95 8.31
CA GLN A 147 -3.61 -21.57 8.79
C GLN A 147 -2.42 -21.45 7.83
N GLY A 148 -2.58 -20.81 6.67
CA GLY A 148 -1.49 -20.60 5.72
C GLY A 148 -0.47 -19.57 6.23
N ASN A 149 0.82 -19.88 6.05
CA ASN A 149 1.92 -19.10 6.62
C ASN A 149 2.30 -17.85 5.80
N ASP A 150 1.71 -17.61 4.64
CA ASP A 150 2.16 -16.59 3.70
C ASP A 150 1.28 -15.32 3.78
N SER A 151 1.79 -14.31 4.48
CA SER A 151 1.25 -12.94 4.38
C SER A 151 1.60 -12.38 3.01
N LYS A 152 0.58 -11.99 2.25
CA LYS A 152 0.77 -11.41 0.91
C LYS A 152 0.95 -9.90 1.03
N ILE A 153 1.98 -9.39 0.38
CA ILE A 153 2.18 -7.95 0.22
C ILE A 153 1.49 -7.55 -1.07
N ILE A 154 0.56 -6.61 -0.97
CA ILE A 154 -0.17 -6.06 -2.11
C ILE A 154 -0.04 -4.56 -2.15
N GLN A 155 -0.24 -3.97 -3.32
CA GLN A 155 -0.38 -2.52 -3.44
C GLN A 155 -1.63 -2.06 -2.69
N ALA A 156 -1.52 -0.94 -1.97
CA ALA A 156 -2.63 -0.40 -1.22
C ALA A 156 -3.81 -0.07 -2.17
N PRO A 157 -5.04 -0.51 -1.85
CA PRO A 157 -6.23 -0.14 -2.61
C PRO A 157 -6.42 1.38 -2.67
N PRO A 158 -7.13 1.92 -3.69
CA PRO A 158 -7.33 3.36 -3.87
C PRO A 158 -7.91 4.09 -2.65
N ALA A 159 -8.67 3.41 -1.80
CA ALA A 159 -9.16 3.96 -0.53
C ALA A 159 -8.06 4.59 0.33
N PHE A 160 -6.87 3.99 0.33
CA PHE A 160 -5.72 4.49 1.10
C PHE A 160 -5.09 5.75 0.50
N THR A 161 -5.22 5.95 -0.81
CA THR A 161 -4.82 7.20 -1.47
C THR A 161 -5.67 8.37 -1.02
N PHE A 162 -6.99 8.14 -0.85
CA PHE A 162 -7.96 9.20 -0.56
C PHE A 162 -8.32 9.34 0.91
N MET A 163 -7.85 8.44 1.76
CA MET A 163 -8.21 8.37 3.17
C MET A 163 -8.07 9.68 3.96
N PRO A 164 -7.02 10.50 3.80
CA PRO A 164 -6.91 11.75 4.54
C PRO A 164 -7.75 12.90 3.93
N TYR A 165 -8.33 12.69 2.77
CA TYR A 165 -9.04 13.73 2.02
C TYR A 165 -10.56 13.58 2.02
N PHE A 166 -11.07 12.49 2.60
CA PHE A 166 -12.50 12.24 2.65
C PHE A 166 -12.94 11.79 4.04
N ILE A 167 -13.81 12.59 4.65
CA ILE A 167 -14.45 12.30 5.93
C ILE A 167 -15.95 12.24 5.67
N ASP A 168 -16.52 11.03 5.77
CA ASP A 168 -17.97 10.89 5.67
C ASP A 168 -18.65 11.28 6.98
N GLN A 169 -19.94 11.58 6.90
CA GLN A 169 -20.72 12.00 8.07
C GLN A 169 -21.09 10.85 9.01
N ASP A 170 -20.94 9.58 8.58
CA ASP A 170 -21.41 8.43 9.35
C ASP A 170 -20.34 7.93 10.32
N LYS A 171 -19.20 7.46 9.80
CA LYS A 171 -18.12 6.87 10.59
C LYS A 171 -16.78 7.59 10.49
N GLY A 172 -16.62 8.49 9.52
CA GLY A 172 -15.38 9.22 9.31
C GLY A 172 -14.96 10.11 10.48
N TRP A 173 -15.92 10.54 11.29
CA TRP A 173 -15.66 11.34 12.50
C TRP A 173 -15.07 10.53 13.66
N SER A 174 -15.43 9.26 13.76
CA SER A 174 -15.01 8.41 14.89
C SER A 174 -13.73 7.65 14.60
N GLU A 175 -13.46 7.34 13.35
CA GLU A 175 -12.31 6.53 12.93
C GLU A 175 -11.68 7.11 11.67
N LEU A 176 -10.36 7.32 11.69
CA LEU A 176 -9.60 7.84 10.55
C LEU A 176 -9.83 7.07 9.24
N TYR A 177 -10.13 5.78 9.33
CA TYR A 177 -10.38 4.90 8.18
C TYR A 177 -11.87 4.62 7.96
N GLY A 178 -12.75 5.21 8.77
CA GLY A 178 -14.18 4.87 8.82
C GLY A 178 -14.95 5.25 7.56
N SER A 179 -14.45 6.21 6.78
CA SER A 179 -15.11 6.68 5.55
C SER A 179 -15.10 5.65 4.43
N PHE A 180 -14.17 4.67 4.45
CA PHE A 180 -14.03 3.67 3.41
C PHE A 180 -14.27 2.26 3.93
N GLN A 181 -14.78 1.39 3.04
CA GLN A 181 -14.97 -0.04 3.30
C GLN A 181 -13.72 -0.85 2.93
N ASN A 182 -13.65 -2.09 3.42
CA ASN A 182 -12.61 -3.07 3.08
C ASN A 182 -11.17 -2.67 3.48
N VAL A 183 -11.00 -1.67 4.33
CA VAL A 183 -9.69 -1.29 4.87
C VAL A 183 -9.27 -2.15 6.06
N GLU A 184 -10.20 -2.86 6.68
CA GLU A 184 -9.99 -3.71 7.85
C GLU A 184 -9.25 -5.03 7.53
N GLN A 185 -9.13 -5.38 6.25
CA GLN A 185 -8.30 -6.50 5.78
C GLN A 185 -6.81 -6.30 6.10
N PHE A 186 -6.40 -5.08 6.46
CA PHE A 186 -5.06 -4.75 6.89
C PHE A 186 -5.00 -4.51 8.40
N THR A 187 -3.87 -4.85 9.03
CA THR A 187 -3.67 -4.60 10.46
C THR A 187 -3.54 -3.11 10.76
N LYS A 188 -3.78 -2.70 12.00
CA LYS A 188 -3.61 -1.29 12.42
C LYS A 188 -2.22 -0.73 12.07
N PRO A 189 -1.08 -1.44 12.34
CA PRO A 189 0.25 -0.97 11.95
C PRO A 189 0.42 -0.79 10.44
N GLU A 190 -0.15 -1.68 9.63
CA GLU A 190 -0.10 -1.56 8.17
C GLU A 190 -0.86 -0.32 7.69
N ARG A 191 -2.07 -0.08 8.22
CA ARG A 191 -2.85 1.12 7.92
C ARG A 191 -2.12 2.41 8.32
N ALA A 192 -1.44 2.42 9.47
CA ALA A 192 -0.65 3.58 9.92
C ALA A 192 0.49 3.93 8.95
N LYS A 193 1.07 2.98 8.22
CA LYS A 193 2.08 3.25 7.20
C LYS A 193 1.59 4.22 6.12
N THR A 194 0.30 4.13 5.75
CA THR A 194 -0.28 5.04 4.75
C THR A 194 -0.38 6.47 5.26
N VAL A 195 -0.76 6.64 6.54
CA VAL A 195 -0.77 7.96 7.17
C VAL A 195 0.64 8.57 7.19
N TYR A 196 1.63 7.78 7.60
CA TYR A 196 3.03 8.24 7.60
C TYR A 196 3.53 8.55 6.19
N TYR A 197 3.05 7.85 5.16
CA TYR A 197 3.37 8.15 3.77
C TYR A 197 2.79 9.50 3.35
N HIS A 198 1.51 9.76 3.62
CA HIS A 198 0.87 11.06 3.35
C HIS A 198 1.53 12.22 4.09
N LEU A 199 2.04 11.97 5.29
CA LEU A 199 2.79 12.96 6.08
C LEU A 199 4.26 13.12 5.62
N GLY A 200 4.69 12.41 4.58
CA GLY A 200 6.09 12.42 4.13
C GLY A 200 7.08 11.74 5.08
N LEU A 201 6.59 11.11 6.15
CA LEU A 201 7.42 10.44 7.16
C LEU A 201 7.84 9.01 6.74
N TYR A 202 7.20 8.46 5.71
CA TYR A 202 7.43 7.11 5.21
C TYR A 202 7.67 7.16 3.70
N THR A 203 8.93 7.27 3.30
CA THR A 203 9.32 7.41 1.91
C THR A 203 9.20 6.09 1.13
N ARG A 204 9.07 6.19 -0.22
CA ARG A 204 9.06 5.03 -1.13
C ARG A 204 10.31 4.14 -0.95
N SER A 205 11.49 4.74 -0.76
CA SER A 205 12.73 4.01 -0.53
C SER A 205 12.69 3.20 0.77
N ARG A 206 12.23 3.83 1.87
CA ARG A 206 12.06 3.16 3.15
C ARG A 206 11.05 2.00 3.06
N MET A 207 9.96 2.20 2.32
CA MET A 207 8.96 1.16 2.09
C MET A 207 9.54 -0.04 1.34
N LYS A 208 10.30 0.19 0.25
CA LYS A 208 10.97 -0.88 -0.50
C LYS A 208 11.95 -1.66 0.39
N LEU A 209 12.72 -0.98 1.22
CA LEU A 209 13.65 -1.63 2.17
C LEU A 209 12.89 -2.44 3.22
N GLN A 210 11.80 -1.91 3.77
CA GLN A 210 10.97 -2.64 4.73
C GLN A 210 10.34 -3.89 4.11
N MET A 211 9.80 -3.79 2.90
CA MET A 211 9.27 -4.96 2.17
C MET A 211 10.34 -6.03 1.95
N LYS A 212 11.56 -5.63 1.54
CA LYS A 212 12.67 -6.56 1.34
C LYS A 212 13.07 -7.23 2.66
N LYS A 213 13.12 -6.47 3.75
CA LYS A 213 13.38 -7.00 5.10
C LYS A 213 12.30 -8.01 5.50
N ASP A 214 11.02 -7.67 5.35
CA ASP A 214 9.91 -8.53 5.75
C ASP A 214 9.91 -9.84 4.93
N LYS A 215 10.19 -9.76 3.63
CA LYS A 215 10.35 -10.94 2.76
C LYS A 215 11.48 -11.85 3.25
N LEU A 216 12.67 -11.30 3.47
CA LEU A 216 13.82 -12.05 3.95
C LEU A 216 13.59 -12.65 5.34
N THR A 217 12.89 -11.94 6.22
CA THR A 217 12.53 -12.45 7.55
C THR A 217 11.57 -13.65 7.44
N ASN A 218 10.62 -13.61 6.51
CA ASN A 218 9.73 -14.75 6.27
C ASN A 218 10.45 -15.96 5.66
N GLU A 219 11.38 -15.73 4.73
CA GLU A 219 12.24 -16.80 4.18
C GLU A 219 13.10 -17.43 5.28
N LEU A 220 13.71 -16.62 6.14
CA LEU A 220 14.48 -17.11 7.29
C LEU A 220 13.64 -18.03 8.18
N LYS A 221 12.43 -17.62 8.56
CA LYS A 221 11.54 -18.44 9.38
C LYS A 221 11.21 -19.79 8.72
N LYS A 222 10.97 -19.79 7.41
CA LYS A 222 10.71 -21.04 6.65
C LYS A 222 11.92 -21.97 6.68
N LEU A 223 13.11 -21.42 6.52
CA LEU A 223 14.36 -22.19 6.55
C LEU A 223 14.67 -22.72 7.96
N ASP A 224 14.46 -21.90 8.99
CA ASP A 224 14.64 -22.33 10.39
C ASP A 224 13.70 -23.51 10.72
N LYS A 225 12.42 -23.43 10.28
CA LYS A 225 11.48 -24.54 10.47
C LYS A 225 11.92 -25.81 9.74
N ARG A 226 12.33 -25.70 8.48
CA ARG A 226 12.85 -26.86 7.72
C ARG A 226 14.07 -27.49 8.39
N LYS A 227 14.98 -26.65 8.91
CA LYS A 227 16.12 -27.11 9.68
C LYS A 227 15.69 -27.91 10.92
N GLU A 228 14.72 -27.41 11.68
CA GLU A 228 14.17 -28.11 12.86
C GLU A 228 13.55 -29.46 12.46
N ASP A 229 12.71 -29.47 11.41
CA ASP A 229 12.08 -30.68 10.89
C ASP A 229 13.13 -31.74 10.47
N SER A 230 14.19 -31.32 9.77
CA SER A 230 15.30 -32.19 9.35
C SER A 230 16.10 -32.74 10.54
N LEU A 231 16.34 -31.93 11.58
CA LEU A 231 17.00 -32.37 12.81
C LEU A 231 16.18 -33.45 13.55
N VAL A 232 14.86 -33.29 13.57
CA VAL A 232 13.96 -34.33 14.16
C VAL A 232 14.08 -35.65 13.41
N ILE A 233 14.11 -35.63 12.07
CA ILE A 233 14.29 -36.81 11.25
C ILE A 233 15.63 -37.48 11.51
N ILE A 234 16.72 -36.70 11.52
CA ILE A 234 18.08 -37.23 11.82
C ILE A 234 18.12 -37.87 13.20
N LYS A 235 17.52 -37.25 14.21
CA LYS A 235 17.47 -37.78 15.57
C LYS A 235 16.69 -39.10 15.63
N ALA A 236 15.56 -39.19 14.94
CA ALA A 236 14.77 -40.39 14.85
C ALA A 236 15.51 -41.55 14.15
N LEU A 237 16.20 -41.26 13.06
CA LEU A 237 17.02 -42.23 12.32
C LEU A 237 18.23 -42.69 13.16
N SER A 238 18.89 -41.77 13.88
CA SER A 238 20.03 -42.10 14.78
C SER A 238 19.61 -43.00 15.94
N GLN A 239 18.40 -42.76 16.51
CA GLN A 239 17.84 -43.62 17.56
C GLN A 239 17.54 -45.03 17.04
N LYS A 240 17.00 -45.17 15.83
CA LYS A 240 16.76 -46.49 15.20
C LYS A 240 18.05 -47.25 14.89
N ALA A 241 19.10 -46.56 14.47
CA ALA A 241 20.41 -47.17 14.17
C ALA A 241 21.10 -47.75 15.41
N ASN A 242 20.75 -47.33 16.60
CA ASN A 242 21.29 -47.89 17.86
C ASN A 242 20.62 -49.22 18.28
N TYR A 243 19.56 -49.64 17.65
CA TYR A 243 19.02 -51.00 17.82
C TYR A 243 19.70 -51.92 16.80
N LEU A 244 20.37 -52.99 17.30
CA LEU A 244 21.08 -54.03 16.56
C LEU A 244 20.49 -54.36 15.18
N LEU A 245 20.85 -53.54 14.19
CA LEU A 245 20.45 -53.77 12.79
C LEU A 245 21.58 -54.50 12.06
N PRO A 246 21.27 -55.36 11.06
CA PRO A 246 22.28 -55.91 10.18
C PRO A 246 23.13 -54.84 9.55
N VAL A 247 24.43 -55.15 9.26
CA VAL A 247 25.42 -54.18 8.74
C VAL A 247 24.91 -53.45 7.51
N ASP A 248 24.22 -54.17 6.60
CA ASP A 248 23.65 -53.60 5.36
C ASP A 248 22.61 -52.51 5.63
N THR A 249 21.79 -52.71 6.66
CA THR A 249 20.76 -51.73 7.04
C THR A 249 21.36 -50.49 7.69
N ILE A 250 22.52 -50.62 8.36
CA ILE A 250 23.25 -49.49 8.93
C ILE A 250 23.82 -48.60 7.82
N GLU A 251 24.32 -49.18 6.72
CA GLU A 251 24.84 -48.42 5.57
C GLU A 251 23.74 -47.69 4.83
N GLU A 252 22.57 -48.32 4.61
CA GLU A 252 21.41 -47.68 4.04
C GLU A 252 20.90 -46.51 4.89
N LEU A 253 20.86 -46.68 6.21
CA LEU A 253 20.49 -45.62 7.14
C LEU A 253 21.50 -44.47 7.16
N LYS A 254 22.81 -44.79 7.05
CA LYS A 254 23.87 -43.77 6.92
C LYS A 254 23.68 -42.95 5.64
N GLN A 255 23.33 -43.58 4.53
CA GLN A 255 23.05 -42.88 3.28
C GLN A 255 21.78 -42.01 3.39
N GLN A 256 20.72 -42.50 3.99
CA GLN A 256 19.50 -41.73 4.24
C GLN A 256 19.73 -40.53 5.20
N MET A 257 20.66 -40.64 6.12
CA MET A 257 21.08 -39.53 7.01
C MET A 257 21.97 -38.51 6.30
N LYS A 258 22.70 -38.88 5.26
CA LYS A 258 23.61 -38.00 4.54
C LYS A 258 22.82 -36.90 3.81
N ILE A 259 21.75 -37.25 3.11
CA ILE A 259 20.90 -36.32 2.37
C ILE A 259 20.29 -35.22 3.30
N PRO A 260 19.63 -35.55 4.42
CA PRO A 260 19.14 -34.52 5.35
C PRO A 260 20.25 -33.64 5.94
N LYS A 261 21.47 -34.19 6.14
CA LYS A 261 22.62 -33.44 6.65
C LYS A 261 23.09 -32.40 5.62
N GLU A 262 23.20 -32.79 4.36
CA GLU A 262 23.57 -31.91 3.25
C GLU A 262 22.53 -30.79 3.07
N GLU A 263 21.23 -31.11 3.16
CA GLU A 263 20.16 -30.12 3.13
C GLU A 263 20.24 -29.13 4.30
N ILE A 264 20.60 -29.61 5.50
CA ILE A 264 20.80 -28.75 6.67
C ILE A 264 21.98 -27.81 6.45
N GLU A 265 23.10 -28.29 5.94
CA GLU A 265 24.28 -27.48 5.66
C GLU A 265 23.95 -26.38 4.64
N GLU A 266 23.23 -26.73 3.57
CA GLU A 266 22.77 -25.76 2.57
C GLU A 266 21.80 -24.73 3.19
N MET A 267 20.86 -25.19 4.02
CA MET A 267 19.94 -24.29 4.71
C MET A 267 20.68 -23.36 5.69
N VAL A 268 21.69 -23.86 6.41
CA VAL A 268 22.52 -23.04 7.31
C VAL A 268 23.25 -21.94 6.54
N GLN A 269 23.80 -22.26 5.36
CA GLN A 269 24.45 -21.26 4.50
C GLN A 269 23.45 -20.22 4.01
N LYS A 270 22.26 -20.64 3.55
CA LYS A 270 21.18 -19.72 3.14
C LYS A 270 20.73 -18.81 4.29
N ILE A 271 20.60 -19.37 5.50
CA ILE A 271 20.27 -18.60 6.70
C ILE A 271 21.34 -17.55 6.99
N GLY A 272 22.62 -17.91 6.90
CA GLY A 272 23.75 -17.00 7.08
C GLY A 272 23.71 -15.82 6.10
N THR A 273 23.49 -16.11 4.83
CA THR A 273 23.36 -15.08 3.79
C THR A 273 22.18 -14.14 4.03
N ILE A 274 21.02 -14.70 4.41
CA ILE A 274 19.83 -13.92 4.72
C ILE A 274 20.04 -13.04 5.95
N ARG A 275 20.69 -13.55 7.01
CA ARG A 275 21.03 -12.77 8.21
C ARG A 275 21.91 -11.57 7.87
N ASN A 276 22.95 -11.79 7.06
CA ASN A 276 23.85 -10.71 6.61
C ASN A 276 23.09 -9.64 5.81
N ASN A 277 22.18 -10.05 4.93
CA ASN A 277 21.34 -9.12 4.17
C ASN A 277 20.38 -8.33 5.08
N ILE A 278 19.77 -8.99 6.08
CA ILE A 278 18.93 -8.33 7.08
C ILE A 278 19.74 -7.29 7.85
N GLN A 279 20.95 -7.62 8.27
CA GLN A 279 21.82 -6.70 9.01
C GLN A 279 22.18 -5.47 8.18
N LYS A 280 22.58 -5.65 6.90
CA LYS A 280 22.85 -4.54 5.98
C LYS A 280 21.62 -3.63 5.80
N LEU A 281 20.43 -4.22 5.66
CA LEU A 281 19.20 -3.47 5.53
C LEU A 281 18.82 -2.72 6.83
N GLN A 282 19.12 -3.29 7.99
CA GLN A 282 18.91 -2.63 9.28
C GLN A 282 19.82 -1.41 9.44
N THR A 283 21.09 -1.53 9.07
CA THR A 283 22.04 -0.41 9.08
C THR A 283 21.58 0.71 8.16
N SER A 284 21.22 0.40 6.92
CA SER A 284 20.68 1.38 5.98
C SER A 284 19.39 2.05 6.49
N LEU A 285 18.54 1.30 7.16
CA LEU A 285 17.30 1.82 7.76
C LEU A 285 17.58 2.76 8.93
N GLN A 286 18.64 2.49 9.70
CA GLN A 286 19.08 3.32 10.81
C GLN A 286 19.71 4.64 10.30
N GLU A 287 20.51 4.57 9.24
CA GLU A 287 21.05 5.75 8.56
C GLU A 287 19.93 6.66 8.03
N HIS A 288 18.93 6.10 7.38
CA HIS A 288 17.77 6.87 6.91
C HIS A 288 16.96 7.47 8.05
N LYS A 289 16.82 6.77 9.17
CA LYS A 289 16.18 7.34 10.38
C LYS A 289 16.95 8.53 10.92
N TYR A 290 18.26 8.41 11.02
CA TYR A 290 19.13 9.50 11.47
C TYR A 290 19.03 10.72 10.56
N GLN A 291 19.08 10.53 9.23
CA GLN A 291 18.90 11.61 8.27
C GLN A 291 17.54 12.30 8.43
N LEU A 292 16.50 11.54 8.70
CA LEU A 292 15.14 12.05 8.90
C LEU A 292 15.03 12.88 10.19
N GLU A 293 15.72 12.48 11.24
CA GLU A 293 15.81 13.26 12.49
C GLU A 293 16.58 14.55 12.30
N LEU A 294 17.67 14.53 11.55
CA LEU A 294 18.42 15.73 11.16
C LEU A 294 17.53 16.73 10.40
N ILE A 295 16.81 16.27 9.38
CA ILE A 295 15.88 17.11 8.61
C ILE A 295 14.82 17.73 9.52
N LYS A 296 14.25 16.97 10.46
CA LYS A 296 13.28 17.51 11.44
C LYS A 296 13.88 18.60 12.33
N LYS A 297 15.13 18.41 12.79
CA LYS A 297 15.83 19.44 13.58
C LYS A 297 16.03 20.71 12.76
N TYR A 298 16.47 20.61 11.50
CA TYR A 298 16.63 21.77 10.62
C TYR A 298 15.30 22.46 10.33
N GLN A 299 14.22 21.72 10.05
CA GLN A 299 12.90 22.30 9.85
C GLN A 299 12.40 23.06 11.09
N LYS A 300 12.62 22.48 12.28
CA LYS A 300 12.24 23.12 13.55
C LYS A 300 13.05 24.38 13.81
N ALA A 301 14.35 24.38 13.52
CA ALA A 301 15.22 25.56 13.66
C ALA A 301 14.77 26.68 12.69
N HIS A 302 14.49 26.33 11.45
CA HIS A 302 14.05 27.30 10.43
C HIS A 302 12.67 27.92 10.74
N LEU A 303 11.75 27.12 11.35
CA LEU A 303 10.45 27.62 11.82
C LEU A 303 10.62 28.60 13.01
N LEU A 304 11.56 28.35 13.90
CA LEU A 304 11.87 29.25 15.02
C LEU A 304 12.49 30.58 14.53
N GLU A 305 13.45 30.51 13.60
CA GLU A 305 14.02 31.70 12.98
C GLU A 305 13.00 32.58 12.23
N ASN A 306 12.03 31.96 11.55
CA ASN A 306 10.98 32.70 10.86
C ASN A 306 9.97 33.33 11.84
N ASN A 307 9.69 32.66 12.97
CA ASN A 307 8.82 33.22 14.01
C ASN A 307 9.51 34.42 14.73
N ASP A 308 10.81 34.33 14.99
CA ASP A 308 11.55 35.42 15.59
C ASP A 308 11.63 36.65 14.66
N LYS A 309 11.77 36.45 13.35
CA LYS A 309 11.71 37.55 12.36
C LYS A 309 10.33 38.19 12.22
N ASN A 310 9.27 37.43 12.43
CA ASN A 310 7.90 37.97 12.39
C ASN A 310 7.47 38.67 13.69
N MET A 311 8.22 38.50 14.80
CA MET A 311 7.96 39.22 16.05
C MET A 311 8.79 40.52 16.16
N GLN A 312 9.74 40.80 15.25
CA GLN A 312 10.57 41.99 15.21
C GLN A 312 10.11 43.04 14.18
N ASN A 313 9.05 42.73 13.40
CA ASN A 313 8.34 43.66 12.52
C ASN A 313 6.93 43.96 13.09
#